data_d84f42671bce615b8a217506c2cd7f3e
#
_entry.id   d84f42671bce615b8a217506c2cd7f3e
#
_cell.length_a   1.000
_cell.length_b   1.000
_cell.length_c   1.000
_cell.angle_alpha   90.00
_cell.angle_beta   90.00
_cell.angle_gamma   90.00
#
_symmetry.space_group_name_H-M   'P 1'
#
loop_
_entity.id
_entity.type
_entity.pdbx_description
1 polymer ?
#
loop_
_entity_poly.entity_id
_entity_poly.type
_entity_poly.pdbx_seq_one_letter_code
_entity_poly.pdbx_strand_id
1 'polypeptide(L)'
;MTLTELLEKRSSTVNKMKALADAAAKAQRDLTEEESTQFETLKNEERSVQKQIDRVEYLRSLERSAPADHVGDSHNKDFEKLKRSVSVQNIIQAQIAGRSLSGAELEYNKEAEKRSGKKAQGAFIPFDALETRATNNTTTAAELVATNHRPQDYIGALRASNIVRQMGVRTLTGLSGDVVIPKFGTGLSLGWVGEEEAVPESNMSFDAITLTPKHTGGKTEMSRQLIQQSSPDIESLIREDLSYLVAKNIDQAIIAGTGVKDPLGILNTVGVLTGAIPDTWQEVLALIQLIEDQNITNLKWLGTSTTKTTLAGIEKSTGTGQFLYQNGQVGELPFNVSANMPANKLILGDFSQVLLGVWSEIDILVNPYAEPAYSRGGVQVRAMATCDVAVRHPKAFLVATGA
;
A
#
# COMPACT_ATOMS: atom_id res chain seq x y z
N MET A 1 2.57 32.46 23.02
CA MET A 1 2.20 33.69 22.28
C MET A 1 2.48 33.45 20.81
N THR A 2 1.55 33.73 19.95
CA THR A 2 1.71 33.64 18.50
C THR A 2 2.58 34.80 17.98
N LEU A 3 3.19 34.65 16.80
CA LEU A 3 3.99 35.73 16.20
C LEU A 3 3.16 37.03 16.03
N THR A 4 1.90 36.89 15.67
CA THR A 4 0.96 38.00 15.50
C THR A 4 0.75 38.77 16.81
N GLU A 5 0.55 38.06 17.91
CA GLU A 5 0.39 38.65 19.25
C GLU A 5 1.68 39.36 19.70
N LEU A 6 2.87 38.80 19.38
CA LEU A 6 4.14 39.42 19.69
C LEU A 6 4.37 40.71 18.87
N LEU A 7 4.02 40.72 17.60
CA LEU A 7 4.12 41.90 16.72
C LEU A 7 3.15 42.99 17.16
N GLU A 8 1.91 42.65 17.56
CA GLU A 8 0.94 43.59 18.12
C GLU A 8 1.42 44.19 19.42
N LYS A 9 1.99 43.38 20.32
CA LYS A 9 2.57 43.85 21.58
C LYS A 9 3.73 44.80 21.35
N ARG A 10 4.62 44.46 20.41
CA ARG A 10 5.74 45.36 20.02
C ARG A 10 5.22 46.66 19.47
N SER A 11 4.26 46.64 18.55
CA SER A 11 3.66 47.84 17.96
C SER A 11 3.04 48.76 19.04
N SER A 12 2.32 48.15 20.00
CA SER A 12 1.74 48.90 21.14
C SER A 12 2.81 49.58 22.00
N THR A 13 3.90 48.85 22.30
CA THR A 13 5.02 49.39 23.12
C THR A 13 5.73 50.53 22.39
N VAL A 14 5.99 50.37 21.10
CA VAL A 14 6.62 51.42 20.26
C VAL A 14 5.71 52.66 20.14
N ASN A 15 4.40 52.49 20.02
CA ASN A 15 3.46 53.61 19.99
C ASN A 15 3.42 54.39 21.29
N LYS A 16 3.52 53.70 22.45
CA LYS A 16 3.65 54.38 23.77
C LYS A 16 4.95 55.14 23.89
N MET A 17 6.07 54.58 23.42
CA MET A 17 7.37 55.29 23.41
C MET A 17 7.32 56.52 22.53
N LYS A 18 6.70 56.42 21.34
CA LYS A 18 6.50 57.58 20.44
C LYS A 18 5.65 58.67 21.08
N ALA A 19 4.54 58.26 21.72
CA ALA A 19 3.65 59.21 22.39
C ALA A 19 4.39 60.03 23.48
N LEU A 20 5.25 59.37 24.27
CA LEU A 20 6.10 60.06 25.28
C LEU A 20 7.10 61.03 24.61
N ALA A 21 7.77 60.60 23.56
CA ALA A 21 8.71 61.43 22.80
C ALA A 21 8.03 62.63 22.13
N ASP A 22 6.85 62.39 21.50
CA ASP A 22 6.07 63.43 20.84
C ASP A 22 5.51 64.47 21.83
N ALA A 23 5.14 64.02 23.05
CA ALA A 23 4.65 64.90 24.11
C ALA A 23 5.77 65.85 24.58
N ALA A 24 6.99 65.34 24.79
CA ALA A 24 8.16 66.16 25.14
C ALA A 24 8.54 67.11 24.00
N ALA A 25 8.55 66.65 22.74
CA ALA A 25 8.85 67.47 21.58
C ALA A 25 7.83 68.63 21.37
N LYS A 26 6.52 68.34 21.55
CA LYS A 26 5.48 69.40 21.49
C LYS A 26 5.62 70.42 22.59
N ALA A 27 6.09 70.02 23.77
CA ALA A 27 6.36 70.94 24.90
C ALA A 27 7.68 71.67 24.80
N GLN A 28 8.49 71.43 23.76
CA GLN A 28 9.85 72.00 23.55
C GLN A 28 10.76 71.84 24.76
N ARG A 29 10.65 70.66 25.46
CA ARG A 29 11.45 70.33 26.64
C ARG A 29 12.00 68.92 26.52
N ASP A 30 13.04 68.65 27.28
CA ASP A 30 13.54 67.28 27.45
C ASP A 30 12.58 66.45 28.32
N LEU A 31 12.70 65.12 28.22
CA LEU A 31 11.92 64.20 29.05
C LEU A 31 12.20 64.42 30.53
N THR A 32 11.16 64.46 31.34
CA THR A 32 11.30 64.48 32.78
C THR A 32 11.91 63.18 33.32
N GLU A 33 12.46 63.14 34.53
CA GLU A 33 13.03 61.95 35.13
C GLU A 33 12.02 60.77 35.14
N GLU A 34 10.73 61.03 35.41
CA GLU A 34 9.69 60.04 35.41
C GLU A 34 9.38 59.53 34.00
N GLU A 35 9.31 60.41 32.98
CA GLU A 35 9.10 60.07 31.60
C GLU A 35 10.29 59.30 31.01
N SER A 36 11.52 59.64 31.42
CA SER A 36 12.76 58.96 31.06
C SER A 36 12.79 57.54 31.62
N THR A 37 12.39 57.36 32.87
CA THR A 37 12.29 56.04 33.50
C THR A 37 11.24 55.15 32.84
N GLN A 38 10.09 55.74 32.47
CA GLN A 38 9.05 55.04 31.73
C GLN A 38 9.52 54.68 30.30
N PHE A 39 10.26 55.58 29.66
CA PHE A 39 10.80 55.32 28.33
C PHE A 39 11.83 54.16 28.35
N GLU A 40 12.74 54.13 29.31
CA GLU A 40 13.71 53.05 29.48
C GLU A 40 13.02 51.70 29.84
N THR A 41 11.97 51.71 30.65
CA THR A 41 11.17 50.50 30.92
C THR A 41 10.49 49.96 29.65
N LEU A 42 9.86 50.81 28.87
CA LEU A 42 9.24 50.44 27.60
C LEU A 42 10.27 49.96 26.57
N LYS A 43 11.45 50.54 26.54
CA LYS A 43 12.56 50.13 25.70
C LYS A 43 13.09 48.74 26.06
N ASN A 44 13.18 48.45 27.35
CA ASN A 44 13.54 47.09 27.79
C ASN A 44 12.48 46.06 27.51
N GLU A 45 11.19 46.43 27.61
CA GLU A 45 10.07 45.57 27.17
C GLU A 45 10.12 45.33 25.67
N GLU A 46 10.32 46.35 24.84
CA GLU A 46 10.46 46.22 23.41
C GLU A 46 11.60 45.27 23.02
N ARG A 47 12.77 45.42 23.63
CA ARG A 47 13.92 44.54 23.41
C ARG A 47 13.62 43.08 23.78
N SER A 48 12.87 42.85 24.85
CA SER A 48 12.50 41.51 25.29
C SER A 48 11.50 40.83 24.28
N VAL A 49 10.54 41.61 23.81
CA VAL A 49 9.56 41.14 22.77
C VAL A 49 10.29 40.92 21.45
N GLN A 50 11.20 41.80 21.06
CA GLN A 50 12.02 41.63 19.85
C GLN A 50 12.81 40.32 19.87
N LYS A 51 13.48 40.00 20.97
CA LYS A 51 14.21 38.73 21.13
C LYS A 51 13.27 37.50 20.99
N GLN A 52 12.01 37.62 21.43
CA GLN A 52 11.05 36.54 21.27
C GLN A 52 10.61 36.42 19.82
N ILE A 53 10.40 37.51 19.11
CA ILE A 53 10.09 37.55 17.68
C ILE A 53 11.24 36.90 16.88
N ASP A 54 12.48 37.34 17.13
CA ASP A 54 13.68 36.82 16.45
C ASP A 54 13.83 35.31 16.63
N ARG A 55 13.50 34.78 17.83
CA ARG A 55 13.51 33.33 18.09
C ARG A 55 12.43 32.61 17.29
N VAL A 56 11.24 33.15 17.22
CA VAL A 56 10.14 32.53 16.48
C VAL A 56 10.41 32.58 14.97
N GLU A 57 10.96 33.68 14.47
CA GLU A 57 11.36 33.81 13.07
C GLU A 57 12.52 32.89 12.71
N TYR A 58 13.51 32.77 13.59
CA TYR A 58 14.63 31.83 13.44
C TYR A 58 14.13 30.38 13.37
N LEU A 59 13.22 29.97 14.25
CA LEU A 59 12.62 28.64 14.20
C LEU A 59 11.85 28.42 12.91
N ARG A 60 11.07 29.41 12.45
CA ARG A 60 10.38 29.33 11.17
C ARG A 60 11.34 29.28 9.96
N SER A 61 12.49 29.97 10.05
CA SER A 61 13.50 29.89 9.00
C SER A 61 14.15 28.52 8.94
N LEU A 62 14.37 27.88 10.10
CA LEU A 62 14.84 26.50 10.18
C LEU A 62 13.81 25.50 9.63
N GLU A 63 12.52 25.73 9.89
CA GLU A 63 11.44 24.94 9.29
C GLU A 63 11.35 25.12 7.78
N ARG A 64 11.66 26.32 7.26
CA ARG A 64 11.72 26.59 5.81
C ARG A 64 13.00 26.11 5.14
N SER A 65 14.11 26.03 5.87
CA SER A 65 15.40 25.53 5.38
C SER A 65 15.59 24.05 5.62
N ALA A 66 14.73 23.38 6.38
CA ALA A 66 14.65 21.94 6.36
C ALA A 66 14.38 21.50 4.92
N PRO A 67 15.17 20.54 4.36
CA PRO A 67 14.91 20.05 3.02
C PRO A 67 13.44 19.68 2.96
N ALA A 68 12.72 20.26 1.99
CA ALA A 68 11.30 20.03 1.82
C ALA A 68 11.11 18.52 1.68
N ASP A 69 10.68 17.87 2.74
CA ASP A 69 10.04 16.58 2.64
C ASP A 69 8.89 16.81 1.66
N HIS A 70 8.93 16.09 0.55
CA HIS A 70 7.94 16.21 -0.49
C HIS A 70 6.55 16.29 0.15
N VAL A 71 5.81 17.36 -0.13
CA VAL A 71 4.46 17.65 0.42
C VAL A 71 3.45 16.53 0.08
N GLY A 72 3.84 15.54 -0.75
CA GLY A 72 3.09 14.32 -1.03
C GLY A 72 3.31 13.18 -0.03
N ASP A 73 4.35 13.19 0.79
CA ASP A 73 4.79 11.98 1.51
C ASP A 73 4.45 11.99 3.02
N SER A 74 4.23 13.14 3.65
CA SER A 74 3.87 13.21 5.08
C SER A 74 2.45 12.69 5.33
N HIS A 75 1.50 13.05 4.48
CA HIS A 75 0.10 12.58 4.57
C HIS A 75 -0.03 11.07 4.31
N ASN A 76 0.88 10.49 3.52
CA ASN A 76 0.98 9.06 3.32
C ASN A 76 1.67 8.36 4.50
N LYS A 77 2.72 8.93 5.08
CA LYS A 77 3.41 8.35 6.25
C LYS A 77 2.52 8.29 7.50
N ASP A 78 1.71 9.32 7.72
CA ASP A 78 0.76 9.35 8.84
C ASP A 78 -0.40 8.36 8.61
N PHE A 79 -0.87 8.24 7.38
CA PHE A 79 -1.87 7.23 7.02
C PHE A 79 -1.33 5.80 7.13
N GLU A 80 -0.07 5.55 6.77
CA GLU A 80 0.60 4.26 6.96
C GLU A 80 0.78 3.91 8.45
N LYS A 81 1.07 4.88 9.31
CA LYS A 81 1.09 4.67 10.76
C LYS A 81 -0.30 4.34 11.30
N LEU A 82 -1.30 5.08 10.83
CA LEU A 82 -2.70 4.87 11.22
C LEU A 82 -3.19 3.48 10.81
N LYS A 83 -2.87 2.99 9.62
CA LYS A 83 -3.17 1.63 9.18
C LYS A 83 -2.65 0.56 10.13
N ARG A 84 -1.43 0.72 10.64
CA ARG A 84 -0.80 -0.24 11.56
C ARG A 84 -1.39 -0.24 12.96
N SER A 85 -2.09 0.83 13.35
CA SER A 85 -2.70 0.97 14.67
C SER A 85 -4.14 0.46 14.75
N VAL A 86 -4.76 0.11 13.60
CA VAL A 86 -6.14 -0.39 13.54
C VAL A 86 -6.21 -1.83 14.05
N SER A 87 -7.12 -2.06 15.02
CA SER A 87 -7.46 -3.38 15.51
C SER A 87 -8.77 -3.89 14.89
N VAL A 88 -8.68 -4.97 14.13
CA VAL A 88 -9.86 -5.65 13.55
C VAL A 88 -10.82 -6.13 14.65
N GLN A 89 -10.28 -6.53 15.79
CA GLN A 89 -11.02 -6.98 16.96
C GLN A 89 -11.99 -5.90 17.47
N ASN A 90 -11.47 -4.70 17.67
CA ASN A 90 -12.27 -3.59 18.16
C ASN A 90 -13.40 -3.24 17.18
N ILE A 91 -13.12 -3.31 15.88
CA ILE A 91 -14.12 -3.06 14.84
C ILE A 91 -15.26 -4.09 14.91
N ILE A 92 -14.93 -5.38 14.95
CA ILE A 92 -15.93 -6.45 15.00
C ILE A 92 -16.76 -6.34 16.31
N GLN A 93 -16.10 -6.14 17.46
CA GLN A 93 -16.78 -5.99 18.75
C GLN A 93 -17.70 -4.76 18.77
N ALA A 94 -17.27 -3.64 18.23
CA ALA A 94 -18.09 -2.44 18.13
C ALA A 94 -19.34 -2.68 17.28
N GLN A 95 -19.22 -3.36 16.14
CA GLN A 95 -20.34 -3.69 15.27
C GLN A 95 -21.32 -4.68 15.91
N ILE A 96 -20.82 -5.73 16.57
CA ILE A 96 -21.67 -6.68 17.30
C ILE A 96 -22.41 -6.00 18.44
N ALA A 97 -21.75 -5.09 19.16
CA ALA A 97 -22.34 -4.35 20.28
C ALA A 97 -23.20 -3.15 19.83
N GLY A 98 -23.32 -2.86 18.55
CA GLY A 98 -24.03 -1.70 18.01
C GLY A 98 -23.45 -0.36 18.45
N ARG A 99 -22.16 -0.32 18.83
CA ARG A 99 -21.45 0.89 19.27
C ARG A 99 -20.72 1.54 18.09
N SER A 100 -20.61 2.85 18.12
CA SER A 100 -19.78 3.59 17.18
C SER A 100 -18.29 3.25 17.38
N LEU A 101 -17.53 3.22 16.29
CA LEU A 101 -16.08 3.07 16.33
C LEU A 101 -15.43 4.21 17.13
N SER A 102 -14.33 3.93 17.81
CA SER A 102 -13.59 4.90 18.64
C SER A 102 -12.09 4.78 18.39
N GLY A 103 -11.33 5.81 18.76
CA GLY A 103 -9.87 5.79 18.64
C GLY A 103 -9.35 5.71 17.20
N ALA A 104 -8.30 4.94 17.01
CA ALA A 104 -7.61 4.77 15.71
C ALA A 104 -8.52 4.19 14.62
N GLU A 105 -9.47 3.33 14.98
CA GLU A 105 -10.41 2.71 14.06
C GLU A 105 -11.38 3.74 13.46
N LEU A 106 -11.85 4.69 14.27
CA LEU A 106 -12.71 5.78 13.80
C LEU A 106 -11.96 6.75 12.89
N GLU A 107 -10.74 7.10 13.27
CA GLU A 107 -9.89 8.02 12.52
C GLU A 107 -9.51 7.42 11.16
N TYR A 108 -9.12 6.15 11.16
CA TYR A 108 -8.84 5.42 9.94
C TYR A 108 -10.04 5.35 9.00
N ASN A 109 -11.23 4.99 9.51
CA ASN A 109 -12.43 4.93 8.68
C ASN A 109 -12.78 6.28 8.06
N LYS A 110 -12.68 7.38 8.83
CA LYS A 110 -12.92 8.74 8.31
C LYS A 110 -11.94 9.11 7.20
N GLU A 111 -10.66 8.78 7.37
CA GLU A 111 -9.65 9.08 6.36
C GLU A 111 -9.80 8.19 5.12
N ALA A 112 -10.15 6.92 5.29
CA ALA A 112 -10.44 5.99 4.19
C ALA A 112 -11.70 6.39 3.41
N GLU A 113 -12.76 6.84 4.09
CA GLU A 113 -13.96 7.40 3.46
C GLU A 113 -13.65 8.66 2.66
N LYS A 114 -12.84 9.55 3.22
CA LYS A 114 -12.42 10.79 2.56
C LYS A 114 -11.62 10.51 1.28
N ARG A 115 -10.73 9.51 1.32
CA ARG A 115 -9.89 9.13 0.16
C ARG A 115 -10.66 8.36 -0.90
N SER A 116 -11.53 7.42 -0.49
CA SER A 116 -12.32 6.61 -1.41
C SER A 116 -13.57 7.33 -1.96
N GLY A 117 -14.01 8.42 -1.31
CA GLY A 117 -15.24 9.12 -1.64
C GLY A 117 -16.51 8.29 -1.39
N LYS A 118 -16.40 7.13 -0.73
CA LYS A 118 -17.50 6.22 -0.44
C LYS A 118 -17.56 5.96 1.06
N LYS A 119 -18.78 5.88 1.61
CA LYS A 119 -19.01 5.46 2.98
C LYS A 119 -18.97 3.93 3.06
N ALA A 120 -18.28 3.38 4.06
CA ALA A 120 -18.34 1.97 4.36
C ALA A 120 -19.75 1.57 4.80
N GLN A 121 -20.22 0.41 4.35
CA GLN A 121 -21.46 -0.18 4.87
C GLN A 121 -21.25 -0.81 6.26
N GLY A 122 -20.01 -1.14 6.61
CA GLY A 122 -19.55 -1.60 7.91
C GLY A 122 -18.39 -0.77 8.39
N ALA A 123 -17.16 -1.25 8.19
CA ALA A 123 -15.93 -0.54 8.51
C ALA A 123 -14.82 -0.93 7.53
N PHE A 124 -14.01 0.04 7.13
CA PHE A 124 -12.82 -0.22 6.34
C PHE A 124 -11.70 -0.80 7.21
N ILE A 125 -11.03 -1.81 6.70
CA ILE A 125 -9.88 -2.44 7.34
C ILE A 125 -8.71 -2.42 6.37
N PRO A 126 -7.53 -1.93 6.81
CA PRO A 126 -6.34 -1.91 5.95
C PRO A 126 -5.87 -3.33 5.64
N PHE A 127 -5.43 -3.58 4.41
CA PHE A 127 -4.84 -4.85 4.00
C PHE A 127 -3.65 -5.24 4.89
N ASP A 128 -2.84 -4.24 5.27
CA ASP A 128 -1.65 -4.45 6.11
C ASP A 128 -1.99 -4.94 7.52
N ALA A 129 -3.15 -4.55 8.08
CA ALA A 129 -3.61 -5.03 9.38
C ALA A 129 -3.99 -6.52 9.37
N LEU A 130 -4.31 -7.06 8.19
CA LEU A 130 -4.60 -8.47 7.98
C LEU A 130 -3.34 -9.29 7.69
N GLU A 131 -2.28 -8.65 7.22
CA GLU A 131 -1.00 -9.29 6.91
C GLU A 131 -0.02 -9.31 8.10
N THR A 132 -0.31 -8.56 9.18
CA THR A 132 0.55 -8.53 10.37
C THR A 132 0.54 -9.90 11.02
N ARG A 133 1.67 -10.61 10.98
CA ARG A 133 1.88 -11.85 11.73
C ARG A 133 1.56 -11.60 13.20
N ALA A 134 0.60 -12.33 13.72
CA ALA A 134 0.35 -12.40 15.15
C ALA A 134 1.60 -12.92 15.84
N THR A 135 2.38 -12.05 16.46
CA THR A 135 3.36 -12.44 17.46
C THR A 135 2.57 -12.86 18.69
N ASN A 136 2.44 -14.15 18.87
CA ASN A 136 1.84 -14.74 20.05
C ASN A 136 2.63 -14.31 21.29
N ASN A 137 2.04 -13.47 22.11
CA ASN A 137 2.47 -13.29 23.49
C ASN A 137 1.63 -14.23 24.36
N THR A 138 2.26 -15.34 24.73
CA THR A 138 1.79 -16.25 25.75
C THR A 138 2.01 -15.63 27.12
N THR A 139 1.07 -14.87 27.64
CA THR A 139 0.92 -14.70 29.09
C THR A 139 -0.42 -14.03 29.38
N THR A 140 -1.31 -14.80 29.93
CA THR A 140 -2.42 -14.52 30.84
C THR A 140 -3.72 -15.21 30.48
N ALA A 141 -4.09 -16.09 31.37
CA ALA A 141 -5.37 -16.74 31.62
C ALA A 141 -5.46 -18.22 31.25
N ALA A 142 -4.62 -19.02 31.86
CA ALA A 142 -4.88 -20.44 32.10
C ALA A 142 -5.56 -20.55 33.46
N GLU A 143 -6.89 -20.43 33.52
CA GLU A 143 -7.68 -21.01 34.62
C GLU A 143 -9.15 -20.88 34.36
N LEU A 144 -9.86 -21.98 34.26
CA LEU A 144 -11.27 -22.23 34.22
C LEU A 144 -11.84 -22.72 32.89
N VAL A 145 -11.48 -23.93 32.46
CA VAL A 145 -12.47 -24.89 31.95
C VAL A 145 -11.86 -26.28 31.90
N ALA A 146 -12.45 -27.24 32.64
CA ALA A 146 -12.14 -28.65 32.58
C ALA A 146 -12.70 -29.29 31.31
N THR A 147 -11.98 -29.13 30.24
CA THR A 147 -11.86 -29.99 29.08
C THR A 147 -10.51 -29.67 28.48
N ASN A 148 -9.68 -30.71 28.24
CA ASN A 148 -8.35 -30.54 27.62
C ASN A 148 -8.44 -29.99 26.19
N HIS A 149 -9.04 -28.84 26.02
CA HIS A 149 -8.86 -28.04 24.83
C HIS A 149 -7.47 -27.43 24.95
N ARG A 150 -6.57 -27.88 24.08
CA ARG A 150 -5.26 -27.25 23.87
C ARG A 150 -5.41 -26.26 22.69
N PRO A 151 -5.81 -25.03 22.90
CA PRO A 151 -5.85 -24.03 21.82
C PRO A 151 -4.46 -23.74 21.26
N GLN A 152 -3.41 -24.04 22.04
CA GLN A 152 -2.01 -23.94 21.66
C GLN A 152 -1.57 -24.97 20.60
N ASP A 153 -2.26 -26.12 20.53
CA ASP A 153 -1.99 -27.18 19.57
C ASP A 153 -2.90 -27.11 18.34
N TYR A 154 -3.55 -25.95 18.08
CA TYR A 154 -4.36 -25.76 16.90
C TYR A 154 -3.51 -25.88 15.64
N ILE A 155 -3.76 -26.93 14.87
CA ILE A 155 -3.09 -27.17 13.58
C ILE A 155 -3.90 -26.40 12.53
N GLY A 156 -3.42 -25.22 12.17
CA GLY A 156 -3.97 -24.44 11.06
C GLY A 156 -3.83 -25.18 9.72
N ALA A 157 -4.71 -24.91 8.78
CA ALA A 157 -4.59 -25.46 7.44
C ALA A 157 -3.27 -25.00 6.79
N LEU A 158 -2.58 -25.92 6.10
CA LEU A 158 -1.44 -25.58 5.24
C LEU A 158 -1.92 -24.67 4.11
N ARG A 159 -1.44 -23.44 4.07
CA ARG A 159 -1.89 -22.42 3.14
C ARG A 159 -0.76 -22.02 2.19
N ALA A 160 -1.15 -21.72 0.93
CA ALA A 160 -0.21 -21.19 -0.05
C ALA A 160 0.23 -19.78 0.36
N SER A 161 1.53 -19.49 0.27
CA SER A 161 2.03 -18.14 0.52
C SER A 161 1.71 -17.21 -0.65
N ASN A 162 1.43 -15.94 -0.33
CA ASN A 162 1.24 -14.88 -1.33
C ASN A 162 2.60 -14.39 -1.81
N ILE A 163 3.05 -14.91 -2.94
CA ILE A 163 4.41 -14.69 -3.42
C ILE A 163 4.45 -13.52 -4.40
N VAL A 164 3.39 -13.31 -5.18
CA VAL A 164 3.42 -12.36 -6.30
C VAL A 164 3.63 -10.92 -5.82
N ARG A 165 3.01 -10.52 -4.72
CA ARG A 165 3.25 -9.19 -4.12
C ARG A 165 4.69 -9.01 -3.65
N GLN A 166 5.33 -10.06 -3.11
CA GLN A 166 6.73 -10.02 -2.68
C GLN A 166 7.72 -9.94 -3.87
N MET A 167 7.29 -10.31 -5.05
CA MET A 167 8.11 -10.23 -6.26
C MET A 167 8.31 -8.81 -6.79
N GLY A 168 7.60 -7.81 -6.23
CA GLY A 168 7.82 -6.40 -6.55
C GLY A 168 6.65 -5.71 -7.26
N VAL A 169 5.44 -6.28 -7.21
CA VAL A 169 4.23 -5.65 -7.76
C VAL A 169 3.99 -4.28 -7.13
N ARG A 170 3.75 -3.27 -7.96
CA ARG A 170 3.51 -1.90 -7.52
C ARG A 170 2.04 -1.70 -7.17
N THR A 171 1.76 -1.37 -5.91
CA THR A 171 0.40 -1.10 -5.43
C THR A 171 0.07 0.39 -5.48
N LEU A 172 -1.09 0.73 -6.03
CA LEU A 172 -1.67 2.06 -6.08
C LEU A 172 -2.91 2.06 -5.18
N THR A 173 -2.89 2.82 -4.09
CA THR A 173 -3.98 2.88 -3.10
C THR A 173 -4.72 4.22 -3.15
N GLY A 174 -5.99 4.22 -2.68
CA GLY A 174 -6.78 5.44 -2.60
C GLY A 174 -7.31 5.93 -3.95
N LEU A 175 -7.58 5.01 -4.86
CA LEU A 175 -8.12 5.32 -6.18
C LEU A 175 -9.62 5.64 -6.12
N SER A 176 -10.12 6.50 -6.98
CA SER A 176 -11.54 6.80 -7.13
C SER A 176 -11.93 6.85 -8.61
N GLY A 177 -13.07 6.22 -8.96
CA GLY A 177 -13.50 6.12 -10.36
C GLY A 177 -12.56 5.26 -11.21
N ASP A 178 -12.67 5.37 -12.52
CA ASP A 178 -11.75 4.72 -13.45
C ASP A 178 -10.44 5.49 -13.50
N VAL A 179 -9.33 4.78 -13.46
CA VAL A 179 -7.99 5.36 -13.48
C VAL A 179 -7.36 5.09 -14.82
N VAL A 180 -7.03 6.15 -15.54
CA VAL A 180 -6.36 6.09 -16.84
C VAL A 180 -4.93 6.56 -16.68
N ILE A 181 -3.98 5.68 -16.96
CA ILE A 181 -2.54 5.96 -16.89
C ILE A 181 -2.03 6.11 -18.31
N PRO A 182 -1.61 7.30 -18.74
CA PRO A 182 -1.06 7.48 -20.07
C PRO A 182 0.23 6.68 -20.23
N LYS A 183 0.35 6.02 -21.35
CA LYS A 183 1.51 5.23 -21.73
C LYS A 183 2.07 5.79 -23.04
N PHE A 184 3.38 5.86 -23.09
CA PHE A 184 4.09 6.18 -24.30
C PHE A 184 4.00 4.98 -25.27
N GLY A 185 3.47 5.17 -26.47
CA GLY A 185 3.32 4.13 -27.47
C GLY A 185 4.60 3.98 -28.32
N THR A 186 4.67 4.72 -29.40
CA THR A 186 5.84 4.75 -30.29
C THR A 186 6.61 6.05 -30.14
N GLY A 187 7.91 5.98 -29.98
CA GLY A 187 8.83 7.12 -29.92
C GLY A 187 9.14 7.68 -31.31
N LEU A 188 9.79 8.83 -31.33
CA LEU A 188 10.38 9.38 -32.54
C LEU A 188 11.53 8.48 -33.01
N SER A 189 11.62 8.25 -34.31
CA SER A 189 12.77 7.61 -34.93
C SER A 189 13.75 8.67 -35.42
N LEU A 190 15.03 8.46 -35.13
CA LEU A 190 16.12 9.28 -35.63
C LEU A 190 16.94 8.46 -36.62
N GLY A 191 17.34 9.07 -37.72
CA GLY A 191 18.25 8.48 -38.72
C GLY A 191 19.43 9.39 -38.95
N TRP A 192 20.54 8.82 -39.35
CA TRP A 192 21.67 9.56 -39.93
C TRP A 192 21.29 10.00 -41.32
N VAL A 193 21.47 11.29 -41.61
CA VAL A 193 21.07 11.88 -42.91
C VAL A 193 22.31 12.29 -43.64
N GLY A 194 22.40 11.96 -44.93
CA GLY A 194 23.47 12.42 -45.82
C GLY A 194 23.33 13.89 -46.20
N GLU A 195 24.31 14.40 -46.86
CA GLU A 195 24.29 15.77 -47.42
C GLU A 195 23.12 15.91 -48.41
N GLU A 196 22.24 16.93 -48.24
CA GLU A 196 21.02 17.18 -49.03
C GLU A 196 19.90 16.12 -48.89
N GLU A 197 19.98 15.21 -47.94
CA GLU A 197 18.93 14.22 -47.71
C GLU A 197 17.89 14.73 -46.71
N ALA A 198 16.63 14.41 -46.95
CA ALA A 198 15.54 14.85 -46.05
C ALA A 198 15.55 14.08 -44.72
N VAL A 199 15.41 14.79 -43.62
CA VAL A 199 15.29 14.17 -42.28
C VAL A 199 14.02 13.32 -42.22
N PRO A 200 14.08 12.07 -41.72
CA PRO A 200 12.90 11.21 -41.60
C PRO A 200 11.87 11.79 -40.64
N GLU A 201 10.62 11.90 -41.09
CA GLU A 201 9.51 12.28 -40.24
C GLU A 201 8.99 11.08 -39.45
N SER A 202 8.73 11.28 -38.17
CA SER A 202 8.11 10.28 -37.33
C SER A 202 7.11 10.93 -36.36
N ASN A 203 6.01 10.24 -36.09
CA ASN A 203 4.96 10.71 -35.20
C ASN A 203 5.02 9.93 -33.88
N MET A 204 4.86 10.65 -32.78
CA MET A 204 4.68 10.04 -31.47
C MET A 204 3.26 9.53 -31.31
N SER A 205 3.10 8.32 -30.77
CA SER A 205 1.80 7.80 -30.37
C SER A 205 1.71 7.66 -28.84
N PHE A 206 0.53 7.93 -28.33
CA PHE A 206 0.22 7.75 -26.90
C PHE A 206 -0.87 6.69 -26.78
N ASP A 207 -0.73 5.84 -25.81
CA ASP A 207 -1.69 4.82 -25.43
C ASP A 207 -2.08 5.00 -23.95
N ALA A 208 -3.03 4.28 -23.45
CA ALA A 208 -3.47 4.39 -22.07
C ALA A 208 -3.74 3.01 -21.48
N ILE A 209 -3.37 2.86 -20.22
CA ILE A 209 -3.75 1.71 -19.40
C ILE A 209 -4.90 2.13 -18.51
N THR A 210 -6.02 1.46 -18.63
CA THR A 210 -7.22 1.73 -17.83
C THR A 210 -7.34 0.68 -16.73
N LEU A 211 -7.52 1.14 -15.51
CA LEU A 211 -7.85 0.33 -14.34
C LEU A 211 -9.30 0.64 -13.96
N THR A 212 -10.12 -0.39 -13.82
CA THR A 212 -11.54 -0.29 -13.48
C THR A 212 -11.83 -1.04 -12.18
N PRO A 213 -12.64 -0.48 -11.25
CA PRO A 213 -12.87 -1.12 -9.95
C PRO A 213 -13.63 -2.44 -10.10
N LYS A 214 -13.00 -3.55 -9.69
CA LYS A 214 -13.59 -4.88 -9.65
C LYS A 214 -13.69 -5.37 -8.21
N HIS A 215 -14.80 -6.00 -7.87
CA HIS A 215 -15.12 -6.41 -6.51
C HIS A 215 -14.78 -7.87 -6.28
N THR A 216 -14.04 -8.14 -5.20
CA THR A 216 -13.87 -9.50 -4.66
C THR A 216 -14.43 -9.54 -3.25
N GLY A 217 -15.03 -10.65 -2.86
CA GLY A 217 -15.56 -10.78 -1.51
C GLY A 217 -16.04 -12.18 -1.17
N GLY A 218 -16.20 -12.39 0.12
CA GLY A 218 -16.72 -13.62 0.68
C GLY A 218 -17.64 -13.35 1.87
N LYS A 219 -18.50 -14.30 2.18
CA LYS A 219 -19.33 -14.26 3.38
C LYS A 219 -19.25 -15.58 4.13
N THR A 220 -19.30 -15.49 5.44
CA THR A 220 -19.39 -16.66 6.35
C THR A 220 -20.48 -16.43 7.38
N GLU A 221 -21.04 -17.52 7.91
CA GLU A 221 -22.05 -17.48 8.97
C GLU A 221 -21.48 -18.11 10.22
N MET A 222 -21.72 -17.47 11.37
CA MET A 222 -21.31 -17.96 12.68
C MET A 222 -22.51 -18.02 13.63
N SER A 223 -22.56 -19.06 14.46
CA SER A 223 -23.56 -19.16 15.51
C SER A 223 -23.20 -18.21 16.66
N ARG A 224 -24.22 -17.58 17.27
CA ARG A 224 -24.04 -16.68 18.41
C ARG A 224 -23.43 -17.43 19.61
N GLN A 225 -23.77 -18.71 19.80
CA GLN A 225 -23.16 -19.55 20.83
C GLN A 225 -21.66 -19.70 20.61
N LEU A 226 -21.23 -19.91 19.37
CA LEU A 226 -19.82 -20.01 19.03
C LEU A 226 -19.06 -18.71 19.39
N ILE A 227 -19.64 -17.55 19.10
CA ILE A 227 -19.06 -16.24 19.42
C ILE A 227 -18.99 -16.03 20.94
N GLN A 228 -19.99 -16.50 21.69
CA GLN A 228 -20.06 -16.32 23.15
C GLN A 228 -19.22 -17.32 23.93
N GLN A 229 -19.04 -18.55 23.42
CA GLN A 229 -18.34 -19.63 24.08
C GLN A 229 -16.88 -19.76 23.64
N SER A 230 -16.54 -19.16 22.51
CA SER A 230 -15.16 -19.20 22.03
C SER A 230 -14.30 -18.16 22.74
N SER A 231 -13.11 -18.57 23.08
CA SER A 231 -12.07 -17.70 23.54
C SER A 231 -11.62 -16.74 22.42
N PRO A 232 -10.83 -15.69 22.71
CA PRO A 232 -10.34 -14.71 21.69
C PRO A 232 -9.74 -15.30 20.42
N ASP A 233 -9.43 -16.58 20.41
CA ASP A 233 -8.78 -17.29 19.31
C ASP A 233 -9.61 -17.42 18.03
N ILE A 234 -10.97 -17.46 18.12
CA ILE A 234 -11.81 -17.54 16.91
C ILE A 234 -11.68 -16.29 16.05
N GLU A 235 -11.48 -15.15 16.67
CA GLU A 235 -11.34 -13.90 15.97
C GLU A 235 -10.01 -13.82 15.20
N SER A 236 -8.94 -14.32 15.82
CA SER A 236 -7.64 -14.43 15.15
C SER A 236 -7.69 -15.39 13.96
N LEU A 237 -8.44 -16.50 14.10
CA LEU A 237 -8.65 -17.46 13.02
C LEU A 237 -9.43 -16.88 11.85
N ILE A 238 -10.49 -16.11 12.11
CA ILE A 238 -11.26 -15.43 11.06
C ILE A 238 -10.40 -14.39 10.36
N ARG A 239 -9.62 -13.62 11.12
CA ARG A 239 -8.68 -12.63 10.55
C ARG A 239 -7.69 -13.31 9.62
N GLU A 240 -7.06 -14.36 10.09
CA GLU A 240 -6.09 -15.13 9.32
C GLU A 240 -6.72 -15.74 8.07
N ASP A 241 -7.95 -16.26 8.17
CA ASP A 241 -8.66 -16.86 7.05
C ASP A 241 -9.07 -15.80 6.01
N LEU A 242 -9.60 -14.67 6.45
CA LEU A 242 -9.96 -13.56 5.57
C LEU A 242 -8.72 -12.97 4.87
N SER A 243 -7.63 -12.79 5.60
CA SER A 243 -6.35 -12.33 5.03
C SER A 243 -5.88 -13.26 3.93
N TYR A 244 -5.88 -14.55 4.22
CA TYR A 244 -5.45 -15.57 3.29
C TYR A 244 -6.33 -15.59 2.03
N LEU A 245 -7.66 -15.57 2.19
CA LEU A 245 -8.60 -15.65 1.07
C LEU A 245 -8.49 -14.44 0.14
N VAL A 246 -8.39 -13.24 0.70
CA VAL A 246 -8.26 -12.01 -0.09
C VAL A 246 -6.93 -12.00 -0.84
N ALA A 247 -5.85 -12.29 -0.13
CA ALA A 247 -4.53 -12.28 -0.72
C ALA A 247 -4.37 -13.40 -1.77
N LYS A 248 -4.96 -14.58 -1.55
CA LYS A 248 -5.02 -15.66 -2.54
C LYS A 248 -5.78 -15.22 -3.81
N ASN A 249 -6.94 -14.58 -3.65
CA ASN A 249 -7.72 -14.11 -4.79
C ASN A 249 -6.97 -13.04 -5.59
N ILE A 250 -6.26 -12.13 -4.91
CA ILE A 250 -5.44 -11.12 -5.57
C ILE A 250 -4.29 -11.77 -6.34
N ASP A 251 -3.57 -12.72 -5.74
CA ASP A 251 -2.49 -13.44 -6.42
C ASP A 251 -2.99 -14.21 -7.64
N GLN A 252 -4.14 -14.89 -7.51
CA GLN A 252 -4.76 -15.59 -8.62
C GLN A 252 -5.18 -14.63 -9.74
N ALA A 253 -5.75 -13.47 -9.38
CA ALA A 253 -6.13 -12.45 -10.34
C ALA A 253 -4.93 -11.86 -11.08
N ILE A 254 -3.81 -11.59 -10.38
CA ILE A 254 -2.58 -11.09 -11.00
C ILE A 254 -2.04 -12.12 -12.00
N ILE A 255 -2.09 -13.41 -11.67
CA ILE A 255 -1.53 -14.47 -12.52
C ILE A 255 -2.47 -14.77 -13.69
N ALA A 256 -3.72 -15.17 -13.40
CA ALA A 256 -4.60 -15.87 -14.33
C ALA A 256 -5.97 -15.22 -14.52
N GLY A 257 -6.19 -14.03 -14.00
CA GLY A 257 -7.48 -13.36 -14.12
C GLY A 257 -7.94 -13.17 -15.56
N THR A 258 -9.24 -13.29 -15.81
CA THR A 258 -9.83 -13.33 -17.16
C THR A 258 -10.17 -11.97 -17.73
N GLY A 259 -10.23 -10.95 -16.87
CA GLY A 259 -10.60 -9.58 -17.26
C GLY A 259 -12.11 -9.32 -17.33
N VAL A 260 -12.98 -10.34 -17.14
CA VAL A 260 -14.43 -10.18 -17.23
C VAL A 260 -15.03 -9.72 -15.90
N LYS A 261 -15.07 -10.60 -14.90
CA LYS A 261 -15.52 -10.28 -13.53
C LYS A 261 -14.35 -10.01 -12.59
N ASP A 262 -13.24 -10.63 -12.86
CA ASP A 262 -11.96 -10.55 -12.19
C ASP A 262 -10.99 -9.63 -12.98
N PRO A 263 -9.94 -9.12 -12.38
CA PRO A 263 -8.86 -8.40 -13.06
C PRO A 263 -8.26 -9.18 -14.24
N LEU A 264 -7.66 -8.48 -15.19
CA LEU A 264 -6.93 -9.11 -16.28
C LEU A 264 -5.52 -9.51 -15.82
N GLY A 265 -5.26 -10.80 -15.71
CA GLY A 265 -3.99 -11.35 -15.26
C GLY A 265 -2.92 -11.41 -16.35
N ILE A 266 -1.67 -11.68 -15.94
CA ILE A 266 -0.51 -11.75 -16.82
C ILE A 266 -0.73 -12.79 -17.93
N LEU A 267 -1.27 -13.97 -17.60
CA LEU A 267 -1.48 -15.07 -18.57
C LEU A 267 -2.43 -14.72 -19.71
N ASN A 268 -3.36 -13.80 -19.47
CA ASN A 268 -4.42 -13.42 -20.42
C ASN A 268 -4.20 -12.03 -21.03
N THR A 269 -3.11 -11.34 -20.64
CA THR A 269 -2.80 -10.02 -21.18
C THR A 269 -2.29 -10.14 -22.62
N VAL A 270 -2.89 -9.36 -23.52
CA VAL A 270 -2.50 -9.34 -24.93
C VAL A 270 -1.10 -8.69 -25.07
N GLY A 271 -0.24 -9.31 -25.89
CA GLY A 271 1.11 -8.81 -26.16
C GLY A 271 2.19 -9.35 -25.22
N VAL A 272 1.86 -10.26 -24.32
CA VAL A 272 2.82 -11.06 -23.56
C VAL A 272 3.52 -12.04 -24.49
N LEU A 273 4.84 -12.19 -24.30
CA LEU A 273 5.64 -13.14 -25.08
C LEU A 273 5.25 -14.59 -24.73
N THR A 274 5.30 -15.48 -25.69
CA THR A 274 4.93 -16.89 -25.50
C THR A 274 6.09 -17.81 -25.83
N GLY A 275 6.20 -18.94 -25.10
CA GLY A 275 7.22 -19.95 -25.32
C GLY A 275 6.78 -21.33 -24.84
N ALA A 276 7.61 -22.32 -25.02
CA ALA A 276 7.45 -23.65 -24.41
C ALA A 276 8.19 -23.70 -23.05
N ILE A 277 7.78 -24.59 -22.15
CA ILE A 277 8.56 -24.87 -20.94
C ILE A 277 9.89 -25.51 -21.39
N PRO A 278 11.04 -24.97 -20.94
CA PRO A 278 12.33 -25.40 -21.48
C PRO A 278 12.73 -26.79 -20.97
N ASP A 279 13.19 -27.64 -21.90
CA ASP A 279 13.75 -28.96 -21.63
C ASP A 279 15.27 -28.99 -21.78
N THR A 280 15.85 -27.93 -22.26
CA THR A 280 17.31 -27.80 -22.47
C THR A 280 17.83 -26.48 -21.93
N TRP A 281 19.13 -26.43 -21.63
CA TRP A 281 19.79 -25.20 -21.19
C TRP A 281 19.73 -24.08 -22.26
N GLN A 282 19.85 -24.47 -23.54
CA GLN A 282 19.74 -23.50 -24.62
C GLN A 282 18.37 -22.83 -24.69
N GLU A 283 17.30 -23.58 -24.46
CA GLU A 283 15.95 -23.03 -24.44
C GLU A 283 15.74 -22.08 -23.25
N VAL A 284 16.31 -22.38 -22.06
CA VAL A 284 16.31 -21.45 -20.93
C VAL A 284 16.93 -20.11 -21.33
N LEU A 285 18.12 -20.16 -21.94
CA LEU A 285 18.82 -18.95 -22.38
C LEU A 285 18.04 -18.20 -23.48
N ALA A 286 17.41 -18.92 -24.41
CA ALA A 286 16.59 -18.32 -25.46
C ALA A 286 15.37 -17.59 -24.90
N LEU A 287 14.70 -18.14 -23.87
CA LEU A 287 13.59 -17.47 -23.21
C LEU A 287 14.04 -16.20 -22.46
N ILE A 288 15.20 -16.24 -21.82
CA ILE A 288 15.79 -15.07 -21.14
C ILE A 288 16.13 -14.00 -22.18
N GLN A 289 16.79 -14.37 -23.26
CA GLN A 289 17.16 -13.46 -24.36
C GLN A 289 15.95 -12.72 -24.93
N LEU A 290 14.82 -13.41 -25.15
CA LEU A 290 13.59 -12.79 -25.70
C LEU A 290 13.11 -11.60 -24.87
N ILE A 291 13.31 -11.62 -23.55
CA ILE A 291 12.91 -10.52 -22.67
C ILE A 291 14.03 -9.48 -22.57
N GLU A 292 15.27 -9.90 -22.49
CA GLU A 292 16.43 -9.00 -22.45
C GLU A 292 16.53 -8.14 -23.70
N ASP A 293 16.15 -8.65 -24.86
CA ASP A 293 16.01 -7.89 -26.12
C ASP A 293 15.00 -6.73 -26.01
N GLN A 294 14.12 -6.74 -25.01
CA GLN A 294 13.22 -5.63 -24.67
C GLN A 294 13.82 -4.66 -23.63
N ASN A 295 15.11 -4.77 -23.31
CA ASN A 295 15.85 -3.97 -22.33
C ASN A 295 15.29 -4.06 -20.89
N ILE A 296 14.88 -5.26 -20.47
CA ILE A 296 14.34 -5.52 -19.12
C ILE A 296 15.34 -6.36 -18.35
N THR A 297 15.69 -5.91 -17.14
CA THR A 297 16.82 -6.47 -16.38
C THR A 297 16.43 -7.16 -15.07
N ASN A 298 15.29 -6.82 -14.45
CA ASN A 298 14.89 -7.40 -13.16
C ASN A 298 13.96 -8.61 -13.34
N LEU A 299 14.51 -9.68 -13.90
CA LEU A 299 13.75 -10.87 -14.25
C LEU A 299 13.64 -11.86 -13.09
N LYS A 300 12.46 -12.46 -12.96
CA LYS A 300 12.17 -13.51 -11.98
C LYS A 300 11.27 -14.57 -12.61
N TRP A 301 11.52 -15.83 -12.24
CA TRP A 301 10.65 -16.93 -12.60
C TRP A 301 9.53 -17.11 -11.60
N LEU A 302 8.35 -17.46 -12.11
CA LEU A 302 7.20 -17.88 -11.30
C LEU A 302 6.61 -19.16 -11.91
N GLY A 303 6.58 -20.22 -11.14
CA GLY A 303 6.06 -21.50 -11.60
C GLY A 303 5.43 -22.34 -10.51
N THR A 304 4.97 -23.54 -10.87
CA THR A 304 4.44 -24.51 -9.91
C THR A 304 5.56 -25.34 -9.26
N SER A 305 5.25 -26.02 -8.18
CA SER A 305 6.17 -27.00 -7.57
C SER A 305 6.50 -28.13 -8.55
N THR A 306 5.54 -28.55 -9.38
CA THR A 306 5.74 -29.57 -10.40
C THR A 306 6.75 -29.11 -11.44
N THR A 307 6.59 -27.92 -12.00
CA THR A 307 7.54 -27.34 -12.96
C THR A 307 8.95 -27.22 -12.35
N LYS A 308 9.05 -26.79 -11.08
CA LYS A 308 10.33 -26.76 -10.36
C LYS A 308 10.99 -28.14 -10.32
N THR A 309 10.21 -29.19 -9.97
CA THR A 309 10.75 -30.54 -9.88
C THR A 309 11.19 -31.09 -11.24
N THR A 310 10.44 -30.81 -12.29
CA THR A 310 10.83 -31.16 -13.67
C THR A 310 12.16 -30.51 -14.04
N LEU A 311 12.30 -29.18 -13.84
CA LEU A 311 13.54 -28.47 -14.14
C LEU A 311 14.73 -28.92 -13.27
N ALA A 312 14.47 -29.37 -12.05
CA ALA A 312 15.51 -29.93 -11.16
C ALA A 312 15.96 -31.33 -11.57
N GLY A 313 15.20 -32.05 -12.41
CA GLY A 313 15.56 -33.35 -12.94
C GLY A 313 16.30 -33.29 -14.28
N ILE A 314 16.34 -32.13 -14.95
CA ILE A 314 16.96 -31.97 -16.26
C ILE A 314 18.39 -31.46 -16.10
N GLU A 315 19.37 -32.18 -16.64
CA GLU A 315 20.79 -31.75 -16.67
C GLU A 315 21.03 -30.64 -17.70
N LYS A 316 21.87 -29.66 -17.34
CA LYS A 316 22.32 -28.61 -18.27
C LYS A 316 23.10 -29.18 -19.46
N SER A 317 23.90 -30.20 -19.20
CA SER A 317 24.64 -30.95 -20.19
C SER A 317 24.88 -32.36 -19.64
N THR A 318 24.75 -33.34 -20.47
CA THR A 318 24.86 -34.78 -20.10
C THR A 318 26.16 -35.07 -19.34
N GLY A 319 26.05 -35.65 -18.16
CA GLY A 319 27.19 -36.08 -17.36
C GLY A 319 27.91 -35.00 -16.55
N THR A 320 27.37 -33.77 -16.48
CA THR A 320 28.00 -32.69 -15.72
C THR A 320 27.49 -32.60 -14.25
N GLY A 321 26.42 -33.30 -13.91
CA GLY A 321 25.79 -33.20 -12.59
C GLY A 321 25.24 -31.81 -12.27
N GLN A 322 25.10 -30.92 -13.26
CA GLN A 322 24.46 -29.61 -13.13
C GLN A 322 23.06 -29.67 -13.70
N PHE A 323 22.09 -29.18 -12.95
CA PHE A 323 20.70 -29.20 -13.35
C PHE A 323 20.21 -27.79 -13.75
N LEU A 324 19.12 -27.71 -14.52
CA LEU A 324 18.52 -26.44 -14.91
C LEU A 324 18.09 -25.60 -13.71
N TYR A 325 17.53 -26.26 -12.69
CA TYR A 325 17.19 -25.62 -11.41
C TYR A 325 18.25 -25.99 -10.37
N GLN A 326 18.98 -25.00 -9.88
CA GLN A 326 19.96 -25.14 -8.79
C GLN A 326 19.90 -23.92 -7.85
N ASN A 327 20.06 -24.13 -6.54
CA ASN A 327 20.18 -23.07 -5.54
C ASN A 327 19.03 -22.03 -5.54
N GLY A 328 17.81 -22.42 -5.92
CA GLY A 328 16.69 -21.49 -6.01
C GLY A 328 16.64 -20.68 -7.31
N GLN A 329 17.43 -21.02 -8.31
CA GLN A 329 17.59 -20.27 -9.55
C GLN A 329 17.48 -21.17 -10.78
N VAL A 330 17.03 -20.54 -11.90
CA VAL A 330 17.08 -21.10 -13.25
C VAL A 330 17.69 -20.04 -14.15
N GLY A 331 18.79 -20.36 -14.83
CA GLY A 331 19.50 -19.37 -15.65
C GLY A 331 20.02 -18.16 -14.87
N GLU A 332 20.50 -18.40 -13.63
CA GLU A 332 20.97 -17.35 -12.70
C GLU A 332 19.88 -16.40 -12.21
N LEU A 333 18.63 -16.62 -12.60
CA LEU A 333 17.48 -15.83 -12.19
C LEU A 333 16.70 -16.54 -11.07
N PRO A 334 16.21 -15.79 -10.05
CA PRO A 334 15.48 -16.36 -8.92
C PRO A 334 14.17 -17.01 -9.38
N PHE A 335 13.92 -18.22 -8.88
CA PHE A 335 12.72 -18.99 -9.16
C PHE A 335 11.79 -19.03 -7.95
N ASN A 336 10.58 -18.54 -8.12
CA ASN A 336 9.56 -18.52 -7.09
C ASN A 336 8.48 -19.57 -7.39
N VAL A 337 8.03 -20.26 -6.33
CA VAL A 337 7.00 -21.29 -6.44
C VAL A 337 5.69 -20.75 -5.90
N SER A 338 4.62 -20.80 -6.67
CA SER A 338 3.27 -20.46 -6.23
C SER A 338 2.30 -21.60 -6.51
N ALA A 339 1.52 -21.95 -5.48
CA ALA A 339 0.42 -22.89 -5.65
C ALA A 339 -0.81 -22.27 -6.36
N ASN A 340 -0.83 -20.94 -6.50
CA ASN A 340 -1.88 -20.20 -7.22
C ASN A 340 -1.62 -20.17 -8.74
N MET A 341 -0.48 -20.67 -9.19
CA MET A 341 -0.13 -20.78 -10.60
C MET A 341 -0.86 -21.97 -11.24
N PRO A 342 -1.50 -21.81 -12.42
CA PRO A 342 -2.07 -22.93 -13.16
C PRO A 342 -1.02 -23.98 -13.54
N ALA A 343 -1.45 -25.23 -13.59
CA ALA A 343 -0.58 -26.32 -14.01
C ALA A 343 -0.03 -26.09 -15.44
N ASN A 344 1.15 -26.61 -15.71
CA ASN A 344 1.82 -26.52 -17.01
C ASN A 344 2.04 -25.07 -17.52
N LYS A 345 2.13 -24.11 -16.64
CA LYS A 345 2.47 -22.73 -16.96
C LYS A 345 3.71 -22.29 -16.19
N LEU A 346 4.53 -21.48 -16.84
CA LEU A 346 5.71 -20.87 -16.25
C LEU A 346 5.77 -19.42 -16.73
N ILE A 347 5.97 -18.48 -15.83
CA ILE A 347 6.09 -17.05 -16.15
C ILE A 347 7.52 -16.62 -15.88
N LEU A 348 8.12 -15.92 -16.82
CA LEU A 348 9.36 -15.17 -16.67
C LEU A 348 9.04 -13.69 -16.89
N GLY A 349 9.51 -12.80 -16.02
CA GLY A 349 9.33 -11.38 -16.26
C GLY A 349 9.70 -10.50 -15.08
N ASP A 350 9.53 -9.19 -15.30
CA ASP A 350 9.69 -8.15 -14.27
C ASP A 350 8.36 -7.80 -13.64
N PHE A 351 8.11 -8.29 -12.43
CA PHE A 351 6.87 -8.06 -11.70
C PHE A 351 6.69 -6.61 -11.24
N SER A 352 7.70 -5.76 -11.31
CA SER A 352 7.55 -4.33 -11.06
C SER A 352 6.70 -3.62 -12.14
N GLN A 353 6.51 -4.26 -13.30
CA GLN A 353 5.67 -3.78 -14.37
C GLN A 353 4.18 -4.11 -14.18
N VAL A 354 3.84 -4.82 -13.12
CA VAL A 354 2.45 -5.06 -12.73
C VAL A 354 1.99 -3.96 -11.78
N LEU A 355 0.83 -3.39 -12.06
CA LEU A 355 0.14 -2.43 -11.21
C LEU A 355 -1.06 -3.12 -10.55
N LEU A 356 -1.12 -3.05 -9.24
CA LEU A 356 -2.28 -3.42 -8.46
C LEU A 356 -2.98 -2.15 -8.00
N GLY A 357 -4.13 -1.83 -8.60
CA GLY A 357 -4.98 -0.72 -8.17
C GLY A 357 -5.92 -1.17 -7.05
N VAL A 358 -5.98 -0.39 -5.97
CA VAL A 358 -6.85 -0.64 -4.81
C VAL A 358 -7.73 0.58 -4.60
N TRP A 359 -9.06 0.41 -4.79
CA TRP A 359 -10.07 1.45 -4.59
C TRP A 359 -10.64 1.45 -3.19
N SER A 360 -10.91 0.26 -2.67
CA SER A 360 -11.26 0.10 -1.26
C SER A 360 -10.44 -1.03 -0.68
N GLU A 361 -9.96 -0.78 0.52
CA GLU A 361 -9.40 -1.83 1.33
C GLU A 361 -10.50 -2.81 1.75
N ILE A 362 -10.18 -3.82 2.53
CA ILE A 362 -11.15 -4.82 2.92
C ILE A 362 -12.20 -4.17 3.83
N ASP A 363 -13.44 -4.18 3.36
CA ASP A 363 -14.62 -3.77 4.14
C ASP A 363 -15.24 -5.02 4.77
N ILE A 364 -15.18 -5.12 6.11
CA ILE A 364 -15.79 -6.21 6.87
C ILE A 364 -17.08 -5.69 7.50
N LEU A 365 -18.20 -6.28 7.09
CA LEU A 365 -19.53 -6.01 7.63
C LEU A 365 -20.01 -7.23 8.41
N VAL A 366 -20.35 -6.98 9.68
CA VAL A 366 -21.00 -7.96 10.55
C VAL A 366 -22.50 -7.66 10.59
N ASN A 367 -23.33 -8.58 10.13
CA ASN A 367 -24.78 -8.41 10.10
C ASN A 367 -25.47 -9.49 10.93
N PRO A 368 -25.99 -9.15 12.11
CA PRO A 368 -26.76 -10.07 12.97
C PRO A 368 -28.21 -10.25 12.51
N TYR A 369 -28.69 -9.45 11.54
CA TYR A 369 -30.09 -9.44 11.09
C TYR A 369 -30.27 -10.08 9.69
N ALA A 370 -29.20 -10.67 9.13
CA ALA A 370 -29.28 -11.27 7.80
C ALA A 370 -30.02 -12.60 7.82
N GLU A 371 -31.01 -12.76 6.95
CA GLU A 371 -31.64 -14.06 6.70
C GLU A 371 -30.72 -14.96 5.82
N PRO A 372 -30.65 -16.27 6.07
CA PRO A 372 -31.38 -17.08 7.08
C PRO A 372 -30.66 -17.18 8.45
N ALA A 373 -29.57 -16.44 8.68
CA ALA A 373 -28.80 -16.50 9.94
C ALA A 373 -29.62 -15.98 11.13
N TYR A 374 -30.42 -14.93 10.90
CA TYR A 374 -31.24 -14.30 11.93
C TYR A 374 -32.23 -15.27 12.57
N SER A 375 -32.95 -16.06 11.79
CA SER A 375 -33.92 -17.05 12.27
C SER A 375 -33.30 -18.15 13.13
N ARG A 376 -31.98 -18.38 12.99
CA ARG A 376 -31.21 -19.36 13.75
C ARG A 376 -30.35 -18.73 14.86
N GLY A 377 -30.48 -17.41 15.08
CA GLY A 377 -29.66 -16.67 16.02
C GLY A 377 -28.19 -16.57 15.63
N GLY A 378 -27.89 -16.72 14.35
CA GLY A 378 -26.53 -16.60 13.80
C GLY A 378 -26.17 -15.18 13.41
N VAL A 379 -24.89 -14.96 13.13
CA VAL A 379 -24.33 -13.69 12.66
C VAL A 379 -23.61 -13.96 11.33
N GLN A 380 -23.91 -13.16 10.31
CA GLN A 380 -23.17 -13.19 9.04
C GLN A 380 -22.06 -12.17 9.03
N VAL A 381 -20.88 -12.60 8.61
CA VAL A 381 -19.73 -11.73 8.36
C VAL A 381 -19.45 -11.74 6.86
N ARG A 382 -19.38 -10.56 6.27
CA ARG A 382 -19.04 -10.36 4.87
C ARG A 382 -17.78 -9.53 4.77
N ALA A 383 -16.79 -10.02 4.01
CA ALA A 383 -15.62 -9.24 3.62
C ALA A 383 -15.70 -8.92 2.13
N MET A 384 -15.42 -7.67 1.78
CA MET A 384 -15.35 -7.22 0.39
C MET A 384 -14.13 -6.33 0.20
N ALA A 385 -13.48 -6.45 -0.97
CA ALA A 385 -12.42 -5.57 -1.40
C ALA A 385 -12.63 -5.19 -2.88
N THR A 386 -12.10 -4.04 -3.27
CA THR A 386 -12.18 -3.56 -4.65
C THR A 386 -10.79 -3.31 -5.17
N CYS A 387 -10.37 -4.09 -6.15
CA CYS A 387 -9.06 -3.98 -6.77
C CYS A 387 -9.12 -4.28 -8.27
N ASP A 388 -8.10 -3.84 -8.99
CA ASP A 388 -7.86 -4.23 -10.39
C ASP A 388 -6.37 -4.38 -10.63
N VAL A 389 -6.02 -5.09 -11.72
CA VAL A 389 -4.64 -5.39 -12.10
C VAL A 389 -4.41 -4.93 -13.52
N ALA A 390 -3.28 -4.31 -13.79
CA ALA A 390 -2.87 -4.00 -15.14
C ALA A 390 -1.36 -4.23 -15.33
N VAL A 391 -1.00 -4.68 -16.51
CA VAL A 391 0.40 -4.87 -16.92
C VAL A 391 0.82 -3.65 -17.74
N ARG A 392 1.84 -2.90 -17.25
CA ARG A 392 2.34 -1.70 -17.91
C ARG A 392 2.98 -2.01 -19.26
N HIS A 393 3.84 -3.01 -19.27
CA HIS A 393 4.57 -3.47 -20.45
C HIS A 393 4.37 -4.96 -20.63
N PRO A 394 3.41 -5.40 -21.49
CA PRO A 394 3.18 -6.82 -21.74
C PRO A 394 4.41 -7.58 -22.19
N LYS A 395 5.28 -6.96 -23.00
CA LYS A 395 6.54 -7.55 -23.47
C LYS A 395 7.57 -7.77 -22.35
N ALA A 396 7.33 -7.25 -21.14
CA ALA A 396 8.15 -7.54 -19.95
C ALA A 396 7.88 -8.92 -19.35
N PHE A 397 6.91 -9.64 -19.91
CA PHE A 397 6.53 -10.97 -19.47
C PHE A 397 6.58 -11.96 -20.61
N LEU A 398 6.99 -13.17 -20.28
CA LEU A 398 6.94 -14.34 -21.14
C LEU A 398 6.19 -15.44 -20.40
N VAL A 399 5.23 -16.04 -21.10
CA VAL A 399 4.47 -17.19 -20.63
C VAL A 399 4.92 -18.42 -21.38
N ALA A 400 5.58 -19.33 -20.69
CA ALA A 400 5.91 -20.64 -21.23
C ALA A 400 4.80 -21.65 -20.86
N THR A 401 4.37 -22.42 -21.83
CA THR A 401 3.33 -23.44 -21.69
C THR A 401 3.94 -24.81 -21.93
N GLY A 402 3.67 -25.74 -21.04
CA GLY A 402 3.99 -27.16 -21.26
C GLY A 402 2.98 -27.84 -22.18
N ALA A 403 3.42 -28.86 -22.85
CA ALA A 403 2.57 -29.72 -23.68
C ALA A 403 1.53 -30.49 -22.86
#